data_607104dfabb0ff670d3269efd88ddac5
#
_entry.id   607104dfabb0ff670d3269efd88ddac5
#
_cell.length_a   1.000
_cell.length_b   1.000
_cell.length_c   1.000
_cell.angle_alpha   90.00
_cell.angle_beta   90.00
_cell.angle_gamma   90.00
#
_symmetry.space_group_name_H-M   'P 1'
#
loop_
_entity.id
_entity.type
_entity.pdbx_description
1 polymer ?
#
loop_
_entity_poly.entity_id
_entity_poly.type
_entity_poly.pdbx_seq_one_letter_code
_entity_poly.pdbx_strand_id
1 'polypeptide(L)'
;QVTPAALKQIFIDLKMRKETDENAEWNKEMALQRAYIDELDTKLIEILGKRMKLAEKIGQLKKEKNVAILQNKRWNEILGRMILDGEEKGLNEEFVLKIYKAIHQESITHQEKIINK
;
A
#
# COMPACT_ATOMS: atom_id res chain seq x y z
N GLN A 1 22.09 40.82 40.00
CA GLN A 1 21.15 41.44 39.04
C GLN A 1 21.28 40.80 37.66
N VAL A 2 20.17 40.40 37.10
CA VAL A 2 20.13 39.85 35.75
C VAL A 2 20.16 41.02 34.76
N THR A 3 21.12 41.03 33.86
CA THR A 3 21.19 42.02 32.79
C THR A 3 20.11 41.76 31.74
N PRO A 4 19.69 42.80 30.98
CA PRO A 4 18.75 42.59 29.86
C PRO A 4 19.24 41.57 28.82
N ALA A 5 20.57 41.56 28.58
CA ALA A 5 21.16 40.58 27.65
C ALA A 5 21.09 39.17 28.18
N ALA A 6 21.36 38.95 29.48
CA ALA A 6 21.24 37.63 30.12
C ALA A 6 19.79 37.12 30.13
N LEU A 7 18.83 38.00 30.42
CA LEU A 7 17.43 37.68 30.41
C LEU A 7 16.95 37.26 29.02
N LYS A 8 17.39 37.98 27.99
CA LYS A 8 17.10 37.69 26.60
C LYS A 8 17.63 36.29 26.20
N GLN A 9 18.87 35.99 26.63
CA GLN A 9 19.49 34.69 26.33
C GLN A 9 18.73 33.54 27.01
N ILE A 10 18.31 33.69 28.26
CA ILE A 10 17.49 32.70 28.96
C ILE A 10 16.18 32.47 28.21
N PHE A 11 15.55 33.53 27.74
CA PHE A 11 14.30 33.44 26.97
C PHE A 11 14.47 32.67 25.64
N ILE A 12 15.54 32.96 24.92
CA ILE A 12 15.91 32.29 23.68
C ILE A 12 16.15 30.77 23.94
N ASP A 13 16.91 30.45 24.98
CA ASP A 13 17.23 29.08 25.36
C ASP A 13 15.97 28.29 25.70
N LEU A 14 15.03 28.89 26.44
CA LEU A 14 13.75 28.27 26.75
C LEU A 14 12.91 28.00 25.51
N LYS A 15 12.89 28.96 24.59
CA LYS A 15 12.15 28.81 23.33
C LYS A 15 12.76 27.71 22.46
N MET A 16 14.07 27.68 22.32
CA MET A 16 14.78 26.64 21.56
C MET A 16 14.57 25.26 22.16
N ARG A 17 14.58 25.13 23.47
CA ARG A 17 14.33 23.87 24.16
C ARG A 17 12.92 23.35 23.89
N LYS A 18 11.93 24.22 23.92
CA LYS A 18 10.54 23.89 23.60
C LYS A 18 10.39 23.42 22.16
N GLU A 19 10.99 24.11 21.21
CA GLU A 19 10.99 23.72 19.79
C GLU A 19 11.65 22.35 19.58
N THR A 20 12.76 22.08 20.27
CA THR A 20 13.45 20.78 20.20
C THR A 20 12.59 19.66 20.74
N ASP A 21 11.88 19.86 21.87
CA ASP A 21 11.00 18.86 22.44
C ASP A 21 9.81 18.59 21.53
N GLU A 22 9.20 19.61 20.94
CA GLU A 22 8.11 19.48 19.99
C GLU A 22 8.56 18.69 18.75
N ASN A 23 9.75 19.00 18.22
CA ASN A 23 10.33 18.28 17.08
C ASN A 23 10.66 16.84 17.43
N ALA A 24 11.13 16.55 18.64
CA ALA A 24 11.42 15.21 19.09
C ALA A 24 10.14 14.37 19.19
N GLU A 25 9.05 14.91 19.74
CA GLU A 25 7.76 14.22 19.78
C GLU A 25 7.18 14.02 18.39
N TRP A 26 7.25 15.04 17.55
CA TRP A 26 6.81 14.95 16.17
C TRP A 26 7.58 13.86 15.41
N ASN A 27 8.90 13.79 15.58
CA ASN A 27 9.73 12.76 14.96
C ASN A 27 9.38 11.35 15.44
N LYS A 28 9.09 11.18 16.74
CA LYS A 28 8.64 9.91 17.31
C LYS A 28 7.31 9.48 16.71
N GLU A 29 6.36 10.41 16.60
CA GLU A 29 5.05 10.13 16.01
C GLU A 29 5.18 9.74 14.54
N MET A 30 5.99 10.48 13.79
CA MET A 30 6.24 10.17 12.38
C MET A 30 6.89 8.80 12.20
N ALA A 31 7.88 8.48 13.06
CA ALA A 31 8.54 7.17 13.01
C ALA A 31 7.56 6.04 13.31
N LEU A 32 6.65 6.23 14.26
CA LEU A 32 5.63 5.25 14.60
C LEU A 32 4.67 5.00 13.41
N GLN A 33 4.17 6.08 12.81
CA GLN A 33 3.26 5.98 11.65
C GLN A 33 3.94 5.30 10.46
N ARG A 34 5.21 5.63 10.20
CA ARG A 34 5.99 4.99 9.14
C ARG A 34 6.21 3.50 9.40
N ALA A 35 6.44 3.12 10.67
CA ALA A 35 6.55 1.71 11.05
C ALA A 35 5.26 0.94 10.78
N TYR A 36 4.10 1.53 11.04
CA TYR A 36 2.80 0.93 10.71
C TYR A 36 2.64 0.76 9.20
N ILE A 37 3.03 1.76 8.42
CA ILE A 37 2.99 1.68 6.95
C ILE A 37 3.90 0.55 6.45
N ASP A 38 5.12 0.43 6.97
CA ASP A 38 6.07 -0.62 6.60
C ASP A 38 5.48 -2.02 6.87
N GLU A 39 4.80 -2.18 8.00
CA GLU A 39 4.11 -3.41 8.36
C GLU A 39 2.99 -3.75 7.35
N LEU A 40 2.18 -2.74 7.01
CA LEU A 40 1.12 -2.90 6.01
C LEU A 40 1.68 -3.22 4.62
N ASP A 41 2.78 -2.58 4.23
CA ASP A 41 3.42 -2.84 2.96
C ASP A 41 3.95 -4.28 2.88
N THR A 42 4.52 -4.78 3.96
CA THR A 42 4.96 -6.17 4.05
C THR A 42 3.79 -7.13 3.85
N LYS A 43 2.67 -6.87 4.52
CA LYS A 43 1.44 -7.67 4.37
C LYS A 43 0.88 -7.61 2.96
N LEU A 44 0.91 -6.42 2.35
CA LEU A 44 0.43 -6.22 0.99
C LEU A 44 1.21 -7.07 -0.01
N ILE A 45 2.54 -7.05 0.07
CA ILE A 45 3.41 -7.85 -0.80
C ILE A 45 3.18 -9.35 -0.58
N GLU A 46 3.00 -9.80 0.66
CA GLU A 46 2.67 -11.19 0.97
C GLU A 46 1.35 -11.62 0.34
N ILE A 47 0.33 -10.76 0.43
CA ILE A 47 -0.99 -11.01 -0.15
C ILE A 47 -0.89 -11.09 -1.67
N LEU A 48 -0.19 -10.16 -2.31
CA LEU A 48 0.01 -10.16 -3.76
C LEU A 48 0.75 -11.42 -4.21
N GLY A 49 1.78 -11.84 -3.49
CA GLY A 49 2.50 -13.08 -3.79
C GLY A 49 1.61 -14.31 -3.73
N LYS A 50 0.77 -14.42 -2.70
CA LYS A 50 -0.21 -15.51 -2.56
C LYS A 50 -1.22 -15.50 -3.69
N ARG A 51 -1.71 -14.32 -4.06
CA ARG A 51 -2.66 -14.17 -5.16
C ARG A 51 -2.06 -14.64 -6.49
N MET A 52 -0.80 -14.33 -6.74
CA MET A 52 -0.12 -14.76 -7.96
C MET A 52 0.12 -16.28 -8.00
N LYS A 53 0.40 -16.91 -6.88
CA LYS A 53 0.48 -18.38 -6.80
C LYS A 53 -0.87 -19.04 -7.11
N LEU A 54 -1.95 -18.45 -6.65
CA LEU A 54 -3.30 -18.93 -6.98
C LEU A 54 -3.61 -18.69 -8.47
N ALA A 55 -3.16 -17.59 -9.04
CA ALA A 55 -3.28 -17.33 -10.48
C ALA A 55 -2.57 -18.41 -11.30
N GLU A 56 -1.38 -18.85 -10.87
CA GLU A 56 -0.65 -19.94 -11.51
C GLU A 56 -1.43 -21.26 -11.45
N LYS A 57 -2.06 -21.58 -10.32
CA LYS A 57 -2.92 -22.75 -10.18
C LYS A 57 -4.13 -22.68 -11.11
N ILE A 58 -4.74 -21.50 -11.23
CA ILE A 58 -5.84 -21.24 -12.15
C ILE A 58 -5.35 -21.44 -13.60
N GLY A 59 -4.16 -20.94 -13.93
CA GLY A 59 -3.53 -21.15 -15.22
C GLY A 59 -3.37 -22.64 -15.54
N GLN A 60 -2.93 -23.43 -14.56
CA GLN A 60 -2.79 -24.89 -14.72
C GLN A 60 -4.15 -25.55 -15.00
N LEU A 61 -5.18 -25.17 -14.27
CA LEU A 61 -6.55 -25.70 -14.48
C LEU A 61 -7.09 -25.33 -15.87
N LYS A 62 -6.86 -24.10 -16.30
CA LYS A 62 -7.25 -23.64 -17.65
C LYS A 62 -6.51 -24.38 -18.73
N LYS A 63 -5.22 -24.66 -18.56
CA LYS A 63 -4.41 -25.46 -19.48
C LYS A 63 -4.97 -26.87 -19.64
N GLU A 64 -5.31 -27.53 -18.52
CA GLU A 64 -5.88 -28.89 -18.51
C GLU A 64 -7.20 -28.98 -19.26
N LYS A 65 -8.03 -27.94 -19.17
CA LYS A 65 -9.35 -27.90 -19.80
C LYS A 65 -9.39 -27.13 -21.11
N ASN A 66 -8.24 -26.62 -21.56
CA ASN A 66 -8.13 -25.79 -22.76
C ASN A 66 -9.07 -24.57 -22.72
N VAL A 67 -9.14 -23.91 -21.57
CA VAL A 67 -9.99 -22.73 -21.34
C VAL A 67 -9.17 -21.45 -21.53
N ALA A 68 -9.79 -20.41 -22.06
CA ALA A 68 -9.14 -19.12 -22.27
C ALA A 68 -8.68 -18.47 -20.95
N ILE A 69 -7.48 -17.88 -20.97
CA ILE A 69 -6.92 -17.14 -19.83
C ILE A 69 -7.81 -15.95 -19.49
N LEU A 70 -8.13 -15.15 -20.51
CA LEU A 70 -8.92 -13.93 -20.32
C LEU A 70 -10.42 -14.28 -20.31
N GLN A 71 -11.06 -14.03 -19.18
CA GLN A 71 -12.50 -14.20 -19.00
C GLN A 71 -13.09 -12.85 -18.59
N ASN A 72 -13.64 -12.13 -19.56
CA ASN A 72 -14.16 -10.78 -19.37
C ASN A 72 -15.24 -10.68 -18.29
N LYS A 73 -16.11 -11.67 -18.19
CA LYS A 73 -17.14 -11.69 -17.16
C LYS A 73 -16.53 -11.68 -15.75
N ARG A 74 -15.53 -12.53 -15.51
CA ARG A 74 -14.85 -12.62 -14.22
C ARG A 74 -14.11 -11.31 -13.90
N TRP A 75 -13.43 -10.72 -14.90
CA TRP A 75 -12.75 -9.45 -14.75
C TRP A 75 -13.71 -8.35 -14.33
N ASN A 76 -14.85 -8.24 -15.01
CA ASN A 76 -15.86 -7.22 -14.70
C ASN A 76 -16.44 -7.41 -13.29
N GLU A 77 -16.67 -8.64 -12.85
CA GLU A 77 -17.14 -8.96 -11.50
C GLU A 77 -16.14 -8.50 -10.43
N ILE A 78 -14.86 -8.84 -10.62
CA ILE A 78 -13.79 -8.44 -9.69
C ILE A 78 -13.68 -6.92 -9.61
N LEU A 79 -13.62 -6.26 -10.76
CA LEU A 79 -13.45 -4.82 -10.84
C LEU A 79 -14.61 -4.08 -10.17
N GLY A 80 -15.86 -4.46 -10.46
CA GLY A 80 -17.04 -3.85 -9.85
C GLY A 80 -17.06 -4.01 -8.34
N ARG A 81 -16.75 -5.22 -7.85
CA ARG A 81 -16.69 -5.49 -6.40
C ARG A 81 -15.60 -4.68 -5.71
N MET A 82 -14.41 -4.61 -6.31
CA MET A 82 -13.27 -3.90 -5.70
C MET A 82 -13.47 -2.40 -5.70
N ILE A 83 -14.12 -1.84 -6.70
CA ILE A 83 -14.47 -0.42 -6.71
C ILE A 83 -15.41 -0.11 -5.54
N LEU A 84 -16.44 -0.92 -5.31
CA LEU A 84 -17.38 -0.75 -4.21
C LEU A 84 -16.70 -0.92 -2.84
N ASP A 85 -15.93 -1.98 -2.68
CA ASP A 85 -15.20 -2.24 -1.43
C ASP A 85 -14.18 -1.13 -1.14
N GLY A 86 -13.50 -0.65 -2.17
CA GLY A 86 -12.55 0.45 -2.06
C GLY A 86 -13.22 1.74 -1.62
N GLU A 87 -14.38 2.05 -2.17
CA GLU A 87 -15.18 3.24 -1.79
C GLU A 87 -15.53 3.20 -0.31
N GLU A 88 -15.96 2.06 0.21
CA GLU A 88 -16.27 1.86 1.63
C GLU A 88 -15.04 2.09 2.52
N LYS A 89 -13.84 1.85 2.00
CA LYS A 89 -12.58 2.04 2.73
C LYS A 89 -11.94 3.41 2.48
N GLY A 90 -12.62 4.30 1.79
CA GLY A 90 -12.13 5.64 1.51
C GLY A 90 -11.11 5.72 0.37
N LEU A 91 -11.09 4.71 -0.51
CA LEU A 91 -10.19 4.68 -1.65
C LEU A 91 -10.85 5.27 -2.89
N ASN A 92 -10.09 6.07 -3.63
CA ASN A 92 -10.53 6.67 -4.88
C ASN A 92 -10.75 5.59 -5.96
N GLU A 93 -11.83 5.70 -6.72
CA GLU A 93 -12.20 4.75 -7.77
C GLU A 93 -11.09 4.59 -8.82
N GLU A 94 -10.52 5.69 -9.30
CA GLU A 94 -9.44 5.64 -10.30
C GLU A 94 -8.21 4.93 -9.77
N PHE A 95 -7.89 5.13 -8.50
CA PHE A 95 -6.78 4.47 -7.83
C PHE A 95 -7.01 2.95 -7.77
N VAL A 96 -8.19 2.52 -7.34
CA VAL A 96 -8.56 1.10 -7.28
C VAL A 96 -8.51 0.48 -8.67
N LEU A 97 -9.03 1.18 -9.67
CA LEU A 97 -9.02 0.74 -11.06
C LEU A 97 -7.60 0.51 -11.57
N LYS A 98 -6.69 1.44 -11.32
CA LYS A 98 -5.27 1.32 -11.73
C LYS A 98 -4.59 0.14 -11.08
N ILE A 99 -4.79 -0.04 -9.77
CA ILE A 99 -4.21 -1.16 -9.01
C ILE A 99 -4.72 -2.49 -9.57
N TYR A 100 -6.03 -2.63 -9.76
CA TYR A 100 -6.60 -3.89 -10.22
C TYR A 100 -6.29 -4.20 -11.69
N LYS A 101 -6.13 -3.20 -12.53
CA LYS A 101 -5.59 -3.40 -13.89
C LYS A 101 -4.17 -3.96 -13.85
N ALA A 102 -3.33 -3.44 -12.96
CA ALA A 102 -1.95 -3.93 -12.80
C ALA A 102 -1.93 -5.36 -12.25
N ILE A 103 -2.75 -5.64 -11.23
CA ILE A 103 -2.88 -6.99 -10.64
C ILE A 103 -3.41 -7.98 -11.68
N HIS A 104 -4.40 -7.57 -12.45
CA HIS A 104 -5.00 -8.40 -13.52
C HIS A 104 -3.97 -8.75 -14.58
N GLN A 105 -3.20 -7.76 -15.05
CA GLN A 105 -2.15 -7.99 -16.03
C GLN A 105 -1.07 -8.92 -15.49
N GLU A 106 -0.66 -8.77 -14.26
CA GLU A 106 0.31 -9.65 -13.63
C GLU A 106 -0.24 -11.08 -13.49
N SER A 107 -1.53 -11.22 -13.14
CA SER A 107 -2.19 -12.53 -13.07
C SER A 107 -2.20 -13.23 -14.44
N ILE A 108 -2.50 -12.49 -15.50
CA ILE A 108 -2.47 -13.00 -16.88
C ILE A 108 -1.05 -13.48 -17.23
N THR A 109 -0.04 -12.68 -16.91
CA THR A 109 1.37 -13.03 -17.17
C THR A 109 1.75 -14.33 -16.47
N HIS A 110 1.36 -14.51 -15.21
CA HIS A 110 1.62 -15.75 -14.47
C HIS A 110 0.90 -16.95 -15.09
N GLN A 111 -0.35 -16.79 -15.52
CA GLN A 111 -1.10 -17.84 -16.19
C GLN A 111 -0.49 -18.23 -17.54
N GLU A 112 -0.06 -17.24 -18.32
CA GLU A 112 0.61 -17.46 -19.60
C GLU A 112 1.90 -18.27 -19.45
N LYS A 113 2.70 -17.98 -18.43
CA LYS A 113 3.94 -18.73 -18.14
C LYS A 113 3.65 -20.19 -17.87
N ILE A 114 2.57 -20.50 -17.17
CA ILE A 114 2.17 -21.88 -16.87
C ILE A 114 1.69 -22.58 -18.15
N ILE A 115 0.88 -21.90 -18.94
CA ILE A 115 0.30 -22.48 -20.17
C ILE A 115 1.38 -22.75 -21.22
N ASN A 116 2.38 -21.88 -21.29
CA ASN A 116 3.46 -21.97 -22.30
C ASN A 116 4.62 -22.89 -21.88
N LYS A 117 4.54 -23.53 -20.73
CA LYS A 117 5.54 -24.52 -20.28
C LYS A 117 5.42 -25.85 -20.99
#